data_18d4988e3c0d65ff72aed410fcd22ff6
#
_entry.id   18d4988e3c0d65ff72aed410fcd22ff6
#
_cell.length_a   1.000
_cell.length_b   1.000
_cell.length_c   1.000
_cell.angle_alpha   90.00
_cell.angle_beta   90.00
_cell.angle_gamma   90.00
#
_symmetry.space_group_name_H-M   'P 1'
#
loop_
_entity.id
_entity.type
_entity.pdbx_description
1 polymer ?
#
loop_
_entity_poly.entity_id
_entity_poly.type
_entity_poly.pdbx_seq_one_letter_code
_entity_poly.pdbx_strand_id
1 'polypeptide(L)'
;MLGTLNRRATVRAQTLTQDGGGGFTVAWDVVAIVWARLEPLSGTDRVNADKLESRVRHRIIVRRSNASAAGQRVEIGVRTFAVDALLDEGPQSPFLTLLCEEIP
;
A
#
# COMPACT_ATOMS: atom_id res chain seq x y z
N MET A 1 5.67 14.38 12.18
CA MET A 1 4.45 14.78 12.79
C MET A 1 3.56 13.61 13.10
N LEU A 2 3.42 13.34 14.37
CA LEU A 2 2.62 12.22 14.80
C LEU A 2 1.14 12.40 14.47
N GLY A 3 0.67 13.63 14.50
CA GLY A 3 -0.74 13.90 14.24
C GLY A 3 -1.20 13.62 12.83
N THR A 4 -0.28 13.40 11.87
CA THR A 4 -0.66 13.11 10.50
C THR A 4 -0.83 11.62 10.24
N LEU A 5 -0.25 10.76 11.08
CA LEU A 5 -0.36 9.32 10.95
C LEU A 5 -1.39 8.82 11.95
N ASN A 6 -2.65 8.84 11.56
CA ASN A 6 -3.74 8.62 12.50
C ASN A 6 -4.56 7.36 12.21
N ARG A 7 -4.17 6.56 11.24
CA ARG A 7 -4.88 5.32 10.93
C ARG A 7 -3.96 4.13 11.12
N ARG A 8 -4.50 3.07 11.68
CA ARG A 8 -3.74 1.84 11.84
C ARG A 8 -3.84 1.04 10.56
N ALA A 9 -2.69 0.67 10.01
CA ALA A 9 -2.61 -0.06 8.76
C ALA A 9 -1.89 -1.38 8.96
N THR A 10 -2.46 -2.44 8.41
CA THR A 10 -1.84 -3.77 8.41
C THR A 10 -1.22 -4.00 7.04
N VAL A 11 0.10 -4.22 7.02
CA VAL A 11 0.83 -4.46 5.78
C VAL A 11 1.01 -5.96 5.61
N ARG A 12 0.61 -6.48 4.46
CA ARG A 12 0.72 -7.90 4.15
C ARG A 12 1.56 -8.09 2.90
N ALA A 13 2.35 -9.16 2.90
CA ALA A 13 3.15 -9.54 1.75
C ALA A 13 2.71 -10.91 1.25
N GLN A 14 2.85 -11.11 -0.04
CA GLN A 14 2.47 -12.35 -0.69
C GLN A 14 3.52 -13.42 -0.41
N THR A 15 3.05 -14.61 -0.06
CA THR A 15 3.89 -15.78 0.13
C THR A 15 3.39 -16.87 -0.80
N LEU A 16 4.31 -17.47 -1.57
CA LEU A 16 3.99 -18.57 -2.45
C LEU A 16 4.51 -19.87 -1.83
N THR A 17 3.64 -20.85 -1.75
CA THR A 17 4.00 -22.17 -1.21
C THR A 17 3.67 -23.22 -2.25
N GLN A 18 4.62 -24.12 -2.52
CA GLN A 18 4.37 -25.23 -3.45
C GLN A 18 3.31 -26.15 -2.86
N ASP A 19 2.37 -26.56 -3.70
CA ASP A 19 1.26 -27.41 -3.27
C ASP A 19 1.53 -28.91 -3.49
N GLY A 20 2.71 -29.24 -4.00
CA GLY A 20 3.06 -30.64 -4.24
C GLY A 20 2.57 -31.19 -5.57
N GLY A 21 1.76 -30.45 -6.29
CA GLY A 21 1.24 -30.87 -7.59
C GLY A 21 1.71 -30.01 -8.75
N GLY A 22 2.80 -29.25 -8.57
CA GLY A 22 3.33 -28.40 -9.62
C GLY A 22 2.75 -26.98 -9.61
N GLY A 23 1.82 -26.71 -8.72
CA GLY A 23 1.24 -25.37 -8.56
C GLY A 23 1.70 -24.70 -7.29
N PHE A 24 1.14 -23.51 -7.03
CA PHE A 24 1.46 -22.74 -5.83
C PHE A 24 0.19 -22.28 -5.15
N THR A 25 0.26 -22.21 -3.82
CA THR A 25 -0.77 -21.58 -3.01
C THR A 25 -0.29 -20.20 -2.62
N VAL A 26 -1.16 -19.21 -2.76
CA VAL A 26 -0.85 -17.83 -2.43
C VAL A 26 -1.43 -17.51 -1.06
N ALA A 27 -0.62 -16.92 -0.19
CA ALA A 27 -1.07 -16.42 1.10
C ALA A 27 -0.58 -14.98 1.27
N TRP A 28 -1.33 -14.20 2.05
CA TRP A 28 -0.99 -12.81 2.37
C TRP A 28 -0.74 -12.70 3.86
N ASP A 29 0.54 -12.75 4.22
CA ASP A 29 0.94 -12.78 5.62
C ASP A 29 1.22 -11.38 6.13
N VAL A 30 0.89 -11.13 7.38
CA VAL A 30 1.16 -9.84 8.02
C VAL A 30 2.66 -9.69 8.21
N VAL A 31 3.23 -8.61 7.65
CA VAL A 31 4.64 -8.29 7.86
C VAL A 31 4.85 -7.11 8.79
N ALA A 32 3.84 -6.26 8.95
CA ALA A 32 3.95 -5.11 9.85
C ALA A 32 2.56 -4.54 10.13
N ILE A 33 2.44 -3.90 11.29
CA ILE A 33 1.29 -3.07 11.63
C ILE A 33 1.85 -1.70 11.93
N VAL A 34 1.41 -0.69 11.18
CA VAL A 34 2.01 0.65 11.24
C VAL A 34 0.91 1.70 11.31
N TRP A 35 1.29 2.89 11.74
CA TRP A 35 0.41 4.05 11.62
C TRP A 35 0.58 4.66 10.26
N ALA A 36 -0.53 5.10 9.68
CA ALA A 36 -0.55 5.59 8.32
C ALA A 36 -1.48 6.78 8.17
N ARG A 37 -1.28 7.52 7.10
CA ARG A 37 -2.18 8.57 6.65
C ARG A 37 -2.68 8.21 5.27
N LEU A 38 -3.99 8.20 5.08
CA LEU A 38 -4.61 7.88 3.81
C LEU A 38 -5.03 9.18 3.13
N GLU A 39 -4.56 9.38 1.89
CA GLU A 39 -4.88 10.55 1.09
C GLU A 39 -5.33 10.12 -0.28
N PRO A 40 -6.43 10.69 -0.82
CA PRO A 40 -6.77 10.46 -2.21
C PRO A 40 -5.81 11.23 -3.11
N LEU A 41 -5.69 10.80 -4.37
CA LEU A 41 -4.94 11.55 -5.35
C LEU A 41 -5.65 12.88 -5.65
N SER A 42 -4.89 13.85 -6.15
CA SER A 42 -5.44 15.15 -6.54
C SER A 42 -6.49 14.98 -7.65
N GLY A 43 -7.32 16.01 -7.83
CA GLY A 43 -8.35 15.96 -8.85
C GLY A 43 -7.79 15.73 -10.24
N THR A 44 -6.65 16.33 -10.56
CA THR A 44 -6.01 16.16 -11.85
C THR A 44 -5.59 14.71 -12.07
N ASP A 45 -4.97 14.13 -11.08
CA ASP A 45 -4.54 12.73 -11.17
C ASP A 45 -5.74 11.81 -11.31
N ARG A 46 -6.83 12.12 -10.61
CA ARG A 46 -8.04 11.31 -10.67
C ARG A 46 -8.68 11.37 -12.06
N VAL A 47 -8.71 12.54 -12.67
CA VAL A 47 -9.25 12.70 -14.01
C VAL A 47 -8.45 11.87 -14.99
N ASN A 48 -7.12 11.92 -14.90
CA ASN A 48 -6.27 11.12 -15.78
C ASN A 48 -6.46 9.63 -15.55
N ALA A 49 -6.59 9.21 -14.32
CA ALA A 49 -6.80 7.81 -13.99
C ALA A 49 -8.14 7.33 -14.54
N ASP A 50 -9.19 8.13 -14.38
CA ASP A 50 -10.51 7.76 -14.86
C ASP A 50 -10.54 7.58 -16.38
N LYS A 51 -9.82 8.44 -17.08
CA LYS A 51 -9.71 8.35 -18.52
C LYS A 51 -9.08 7.04 -18.97
N LEU A 52 -8.09 6.56 -18.22
CA LEU A 52 -7.32 5.42 -18.62
C LEU A 52 -7.91 4.11 -18.12
N GLU A 53 -8.31 4.04 -16.88
CA GLU A 53 -8.61 2.75 -16.26
C GLU A 53 -9.78 2.76 -15.30
N SER A 54 -10.35 3.89 -14.99
CA SER A 54 -11.43 3.98 -14.00
C SER A 54 -11.04 3.46 -12.62
N ARG A 55 -9.78 3.56 -12.25
CA ARG A 55 -9.29 3.11 -10.96
C ARG A 55 -9.21 4.26 -9.98
N VAL A 56 -9.50 3.96 -8.72
CA VAL A 56 -9.34 4.93 -7.65
C VAL A 56 -7.98 4.72 -7.01
N ARG A 57 -7.14 5.74 -7.05
CA ARG A 57 -5.79 5.67 -6.50
C ARG A 57 -5.66 6.53 -5.27
N HIS A 58 -4.78 6.08 -4.38
CA HIS A 58 -4.55 6.73 -3.10
C HIS A 58 -3.07 6.79 -2.81
N ARG A 59 -2.70 7.74 -1.95
CA ARG A 59 -1.39 7.76 -1.32
C ARG A 59 -1.57 7.31 0.12
N ILE A 60 -0.71 6.40 0.55
CA ILE A 60 -0.67 6.00 1.95
C ILE A 60 0.72 6.36 2.45
N ILE A 61 0.76 7.25 3.44
CA ILE A 61 2.01 7.73 4.01
C ILE A 61 2.26 6.97 5.29
N VAL A 62 3.43 6.34 5.38
CA VAL A 62 3.83 5.55 6.54
C VAL A 62 5.20 5.98 6.99
N ARG A 63 5.55 5.63 8.22
CA ARG A 63 6.90 5.85 8.72
C ARG A 63 7.86 4.92 7.97
N ARG A 64 9.04 5.44 7.63
CA ARG A 64 10.04 4.65 6.91
C ARG A 64 10.39 3.39 7.68
N SER A 65 10.38 2.26 6.98
CA SER A 65 10.77 0.98 7.55
C SER A 65 11.15 0.04 6.42
N ASN A 66 11.81 -1.06 6.75
CA ASN A 66 12.18 -2.07 5.77
C ASN A 66 11.02 -2.97 5.38
N ALA A 67 9.87 -2.81 6.03
CA ALA A 67 8.73 -3.67 5.75
C ALA A 67 7.94 -3.26 4.51
N SER A 68 8.08 -2.01 4.07
CA SER A 68 7.28 -1.49 2.95
C SER A 68 7.93 -1.81 1.62
N ALA A 69 7.15 -2.33 0.68
CA ALA A 69 7.63 -2.66 -0.65
C ALA A 69 6.47 -2.69 -1.64
N ALA A 70 6.78 -2.53 -2.93
CA ALA A 70 5.79 -2.70 -3.97
C ALA A 70 5.31 -4.15 -4.00
N GLY A 71 4.09 -4.37 -4.43
CA GLY A 71 3.51 -5.70 -4.49
C GLY A 71 2.84 -6.14 -3.20
N GLN A 72 2.95 -5.34 -2.14
CA GLN A 72 2.29 -5.63 -0.88
C GLN A 72 0.84 -5.16 -0.90
N ARG A 73 0.10 -5.56 0.12
CA ARG A 73 -1.24 -5.05 0.39
C ARG A 73 -1.25 -4.33 1.72
N VAL A 74 -2.08 -3.29 1.80
CA VAL A 74 -2.27 -2.53 3.03
C VAL A 74 -3.76 -2.54 3.36
N GLU A 75 -4.09 -2.92 4.59
CA GLU A 75 -5.48 -2.93 5.06
C GLU A 75 -5.66 -1.81 6.08
N ILE A 76 -6.64 -0.96 5.84
CA ILE A 76 -7.02 0.10 6.77
C ILE A 76 -8.51 -0.05 7.03
N GLY A 77 -8.86 -0.49 8.24
CA GLY A 77 -10.24 -0.82 8.55
C GLY A 77 -10.73 -1.97 7.67
N VAL A 78 -11.82 -1.74 6.94
CA VAL A 78 -12.36 -2.75 6.02
C VAL A 78 -11.87 -2.56 4.59
N ARG A 79 -11.02 -1.57 4.36
CA ARG A 79 -10.53 -1.24 3.03
C ARG A 79 -9.18 -1.90 2.78
N THR A 80 -8.97 -2.39 1.56
CA THR A 80 -7.74 -3.04 1.15
C THR A 80 -7.16 -2.31 -0.05
N PHE A 81 -5.85 -2.09 -0.03
CA PHE A 81 -5.13 -1.38 -1.07
C PHE A 81 -3.97 -2.23 -1.56
N ALA A 82 -3.76 -2.24 -2.88
CA ALA A 82 -2.57 -2.85 -3.47
C ALA A 82 -1.51 -1.77 -3.66
N VAL A 83 -0.29 -2.04 -3.21
CA VAL A 83 0.82 -1.09 -3.32
C VAL A 83 1.45 -1.24 -4.70
N ASP A 84 1.31 -0.22 -5.53
CA ASP A 84 1.86 -0.23 -6.89
C ASP A 84 3.31 0.24 -6.91
N ALA A 85 3.65 1.24 -6.10
CA ALA A 85 4.98 1.82 -6.10
C ALA A 85 5.27 2.51 -4.77
N LEU A 86 6.54 2.67 -4.48
CA LEU A 86 7.01 3.46 -3.35
C LEU A 86 7.61 4.76 -3.87
N LEU A 87 7.23 5.86 -3.25
CA LEU A 87 7.89 7.14 -3.48
C LEU A 87 8.76 7.44 -2.28
N ASP A 88 10.06 7.43 -2.49
CA ASP A 88 11.04 7.67 -1.46
C ASP A 88 11.72 9.01 -1.71
N GLU A 89 11.50 9.97 -0.82
CA GLU A 89 12.05 11.31 -0.96
C GLU A 89 13.51 11.39 -0.53
N GLY A 90 14.10 10.28 -0.16
CA GLY A 90 15.49 10.21 0.22
C GLY A 90 15.69 9.68 1.63
N PRO A 91 16.94 9.29 1.97
CA PRO A 91 17.19 8.63 3.26
C PRO A 91 16.98 9.53 4.45
N GLN A 92 16.89 10.85 4.24
CA GLN A 92 16.66 11.78 5.34
C GLN A 92 15.19 11.95 5.69
N SER A 93 14.28 11.52 4.82
CA SER A 93 12.86 11.61 5.10
C SER A 93 12.45 10.49 6.05
N PRO A 94 11.73 10.80 7.14
CA PRO A 94 11.25 9.77 8.05
C PRO A 94 10.03 9.04 7.52
N PHE A 95 9.50 9.41 6.36
CA PHE A 95 8.28 8.85 5.82
C PHE A 95 8.49 8.28 4.43
N LEU A 96 7.66 7.29 4.09
CA LEU A 96 7.53 6.76 2.74
C LEU A 96 6.11 6.97 2.27
N THR A 97 5.96 7.26 0.98
CA THR A 97 4.65 7.35 0.35
C THR A 97 4.42 6.12 -0.50
N LEU A 98 3.32 5.43 -0.24
CA LEU A 98 2.92 4.25 -0.99
C LEU A 98 1.84 4.68 -1.98
N LEU A 99 2.10 4.48 -3.27
CA LEU A 99 1.08 4.69 -4.29
C LEU A 99 0.27 3.43 -4.39
N CYS A 100 -1.01 3.53 -4.13
CA CYS A 100 -1.87 2.37 -3.97
C CYS A 100 -3.13 2.48 -4.81
N GLU A 101 -3.67 1.32 -5.15
CA GLU A 101 -4.97 1.20 -5.79
C GLU A 101 -5.88 0.44 -4.84
N GLU A 102 -7.06 0.97 -4.60
CA GLU A 102 -8.00 0.29 -3.72
C GLU A 102 -8.57 -0.94 -4.40
N ILE A 103 -8.59 -2.05 -3.67
CA ILE A 103 -9.14 -3.31 -4.14
C ILE A 103 -10.58 -3.39 -3.65
N PRO A 104 -11.55 -3.60 -4.55
CA PRO A 104 -12.95 -3.68 -4.16
C PRO A 104 -13.24 -4.90 -3.30
#